data_48149e75a3d4495006e0454c9922eeb1
#
_entry.id   48149e75a3d4495006e0454c9922eeb1
#
_cell.length_a   1.000
_cell.length_b   1.000
_cell.length_c   1.000
_cell.angle_alpha   90.00
_cell.angle_beta   90.00
_cell.angle_gamma   90.00
#
_symmetry.space_group_name_H-M   'P 1'
#
loop_
_entity.id
_entity.type
_entity.pdbx_description
1 polymer ?
#
loop_
_entity_poly.entity_id
_entity_poly.type
_entity_poly.pdbx_seq_one_letter_code
_entity_poly.pdbx_strand_id
1 'polypeptide(L)'
;PQHSRQHLCRLAPMEDRLVWMDLEMTGLYPDENTIIEIATIVTEADLTIVAEGPALAISQPESELAKMDDWNLTHHTKNGLLKRVRSDGVPMAEAERVTLEFLMEHCLAGVSPLCGNTIGQDRRFLRRYMPELHEFFHYRSVDVTSVKEIAKRWYPKAPRFSKPSGHRALDDIRGSIQELSHFREHIFRDQ
;
A
#
# COMPACT_ATOMS: atom_id res chain seq x y z
N PRO A 1 -17.66 -35.62 -31.50
CA PRO A 1 -18.12 -34.32 -31.03
C PRO A 1 -17.31 -33.91 -29.81
N GLN A 2 -16.29 -33.09 -30.07
CA GLN A 2 -15.43 -32.53 -29.03
C GLN A 2 -16.17 -31.34 -28.39
N HIS A 3 -16.54 -31.47 -27.13
CA HIS A 3 -17.05 -30.39 -26.33
C HIS A 3 -15.87 -29.53 -25.90
N SER A 4 -15.69 -28.42 -26.60
CA SER A 4 -14.84 -27.29 -26.14
C SER A 4 -15.40 -26.76 -24.83
N ARG A 5 -14.79 -27.10 -23.71
CA ARG A 5 -15.00 -26.41 -22.44
C ARG A 5 -14.37 -25.02 -22.58
N GLN A 6 -15.19 -24.05 -22.96
CA GLN A 6 -14.83 -22.65 -22.81
C GLN A 6 -14.63 -22.39 -21.31
N HIS A 7 -13.36 -22.16 -20.91
CA HIS A 7 -13.05 -21.59 -19.62
C HIS A 7 -13.57 -20.14 -19.64
N LEU A 8 -14.80 -19.95 -19.18
CA LEU A 8 -15.23 -18.64 -18.73
C LEU A 8 -14.32 -18.27 -17.56
N CYS A 9 -13.38 -17.37 -17.82
CA CYS A 9 -12.66 -16.67 -16.78
C CYS A 9 -13.70 -15.92 -15.95
N ARG A 10 -14.17 -16.50 -14.84
CA ARG A 10 -14.98 -15.80 -13.87
C ARG A 10 -14.07 -14.73 -13.29
N LEU A 11 -14.31 -13.47 -13.63
CA LEU A 11 -13.75 -12.36 -12.88
C LEU A 11 -14.12 -12.60 -11.41
N ALA A 12 -13.11 -12.66 -10.55
CA ALA A 12 -13.33 -12.80 -9.11
C ALA A 12 -14.21 -11.62 -8.64
N PRO A 13 -15.13 -11.85 -7.69
CA PRO A 13 -16.00 -10.79 -7.24
C PRO A 13 -15.20 -9.65 -6.64
N MET A 14 -15.54 -8.40 -7.00
CA MET A 14 -14.86 -7.20 -6.46
C MET A 14 -14.90 -7.13 -4.93
N GLU A 15 -15.80 -7.88 -4.30
CA GLU A 15 -16.00 -7.98 -2.85
C GLU A 15 -14.80 -8.62 -2.12
N ASP A 16 -14.01 -9.48 -2.81
CA ASP A 16 -12.88 -10.17 -2.22
C ASP A 16 -11.53 -9.46 -2.48
N ARG A 17 -11.55 -8.31 -3.16
CA ARG A 17 -10.34 -7.59 -3.53
C ARG A 17 -9.68 -6.92 -2.33
N LEU A 18 -8.34 -6.91 -2.38
CA LEU A 18 -7.46 -6.30 -1.40
C LEU A 18 -6.85 -5.04 -1.98
N VAL A 19 -6.87 -3.95 -1.23
CA VAL A 19 -6.23 -2.69 -1.63
C VAL A 19 -4.93 -2.51 -0.85
N TRP A 20 -3.82 -2.57 -1.55
CA TRP A 20 -2.49 -2.36 -1.02
C TRP A 20 -2.10 -0.91 -1.18
N MET A 21 -1.56 -0.34 -0.12
CA MET A 21 -1.12 1.06 -0.11
C MET A 21 0.18 1.21 0.66
N ASP A 22 0.94 2.21 0.26
CA ASP A 22 2.10 2.69 0.96
C ASP A 22 2.17 4.21 0.85
N LEU A 23 2.46 4.87 1.95
CA LEU A 23 2.65 6.32 2.04
C LEU A 23 4.09 6.61 2.45
N GLU A 24 4.69 7.60 1.78
CA GLU A 24 5.90 8.24 2.30
C GLU A 24 5.52 9.56 3.00
N MET A 25 6.12 9.80 4.14
CA MET A 25 5.79 10.94 4.98
C MET A 25 7.04 11.70 5.42
N THR A 26 6.86 12.92 5.89
CA THR A 26 7.96 13.74 6.46
C THR A 26 8.38 13.27 7.87
N GLY A 27 7.68 12.30 8.44
CA GLY A 27 7.94 11.69 9.75
C GLY A 27 6.76 10.85 10.21
N LEU A 28 6.73 10.45 11.48
CA LEU A 28 5.81 9.43 12.01
C LEU A 28 4.57 9.99 12.73
N TYR A 29 4.49 11.30 12.94
CA TYR A 29 3.45 11.93 13.75
C TYR A 29 2.49 12.74 12.86
N PRO A 30 1.25 12.26 12.61
CA PRO A 30 0.31 12.97 11.72
C PRO A 30 -0.01 14.41 12.14
N ASP A 31 0.17 14.77 13.42
CA ASP A 31 -0.06 16.11 13.92
C ASP A 31 1.08 17.09 13.59
N GLU A 32 2.26 16.58 13.28
CA GLU A 32 3.47 17.35 13.00
C GLU A 32 3.98 17.16 11.58
N ASN A 33 3.68 15.99 10.98
CA ASN A 33 4.21 15.54 9.70
C ASN A 33 3.10 15.37 8.67
N THR A 34 3.50 15.33 7.39
CA THR A 34 2.56 15.26 6.26
C THR A 34 2.96 14.18 5.27
N ILE A 35 2.03 13.84 4.34
CA ILE A 35 2.24 12.87 3.26
C ILE A 35 2.99 13.55 2.12
N ILE A 36 3.97 12.85 1.54
CA ILE A 36 4.77 13.31 0.39
C ILE A 36 4.75 12.34 -0.81
N GLU A 37 4.30 11.10 -0.62
CA GLU A 37 4.01 10.16 -1.72
C GLU A 37 2.86 9.24 -1.31
N ILE A 38 2.06 8.83 -2.29
CA ILE A 38 1.05 7.79 -2.16
C ILE A 38 1.14 6.85 -3.36
N ALA A 39 1.06 5.55 -3.11
CA ALA A 39 0.93 4.54 -4.15
C ALA A 39 -0.09 3.47 -3.76
N THR A 40 -0.73 2.85 -4.76
CA THR A 40 -1.75 1.81 -4.57
C THR A 40 -1.61 0.69 -5.58
N ILE A 41 -1.92 -0.54 -5.14
CA ILE A 41 -2.10 -1.72 -5.99
C ILE A 41 -3.38 -2.43 -5.53
N VAL A 42 -4.15 -2.96 -6.47
CA VAL A 42 -5.31 -3.82 -6.18
C VAL A 42 -4.97 -5.26 -6.55
N THR A 43 -5.26 -6.19 -5.66
CA THR A 43 -5.12 -7.63 -5.93
C THR A 43 -6.44 -8.36 -5.73
N GLU A 44 -6.56 -9.53 -6.32
CA GLU A 44 -7.54 -10.53 -5.91
C GLU A 44 -7.17 -11.10 -4.52
N ALA A 45 -8.06 -11.88 -3.92
CA ALA A 45 -7.82 -12.52 -2.62
C ALA A 45 -6.61 -13.47 -2.63
N ASP A 46 -6.25 -14.03 -3.77
CA ASP A 46 -5.09 -14.91 -3.95
C ASP A 46 -3.77 -14.18 -4.14
N LEU A 47 -3.78 -12.85 -4.08
CA LEU A 47 -2.66 -11.91 -4.27
C LEU A 47 -2.27 -11.67 -5.73
N THR A 48 -3.05 -12.17 -6.70
CA THR A 48 -2.86 -11.84 -8.11
C THR A 48 -3.16 -10.35 -8.33
N ILE A 49 -2.23 -9.61 -8.93
CA ILE A 49 -2.41 -8.17 -9.19
C ILE A 49 -3.50 -7.98 -10.25
N VAL A 50 -4.51 -7.20 -9.90
CA VAL A 50 -5.60 -6.78 -10.79
C VAL A 50 -5.22 -5.51 -11.53
N ALA A 51 -4.74 -4.51 -10.78
CA ALA A 51 -4.36 -3.20 -11.32
C ALA A 51 -3.33 -2.52 -10.44
N GLU A 52 -2.43 -1.79 -11.08
CA GLU A 52 -1.52 -0.86 -10.40
C GLU A 52 -2.05 0.56 -10.55
N GLY A 53 -2.24 1.21 -9.42
CA GLY A 53 -2.77 2.56 -9.35
C GLY A 53 -1.69 3.63 -9.54
N PRO A 54 -2.09 4.87 -9.40
CA PRO A 54 -1.16 5.98 -9.49
C PRO A 54 -0.13 5.92 -8.35
N ALA A 55 1.10 6.32 -8.66
CA ALA A 55 2.16 6.60 -7.70
C ALA A 55 2.48 8.10 -7.77
N LEU A 56 1.94 8.85 -6.83
CA LEU A 56 1.91 10.32 -6.87
C LEU A 56 2.81 10.92 -5.80
N ALA A 57 3.78 11.73 -6.21
CA ALA A 57 4.44 12.65 -5.31
C ALA A 57 3.47 13.80 -4.97
N ILE A 58 3.45 14.22 -3.72
CA ILE A 58 2.53 15.24 -3.21
C ILE A 58 3.35 16.49 -2.87
N SER A 59 2.99 17.61 -3.48
CA SER A 59 3.66 18.88 -3.25
C SER A 59 3.45 19.37 -1.80
N GLN A 60 4.53 19.82 -1.19
CA GLN A 60 4.52 20.39 0.16
C GLN A 60 5.37 21.64 0.20
N PRO A 61 5.00 22.64 1.03
CA PRO A 61 5.84 23.81 1.24
C PRO A 61 7.15 23.43 1.94
N GLU A 62 8.21 24.19 1.67
CA GLU A 62 9.54 23.92 2.28
C GLU A 62 9.50 23.90 3.83
N SER A 63 8.58 24.65 4.45
CA SER A 63 8.35 24.60 5.90
C SER A 63 7.91 23.24 6.42
N GLU A 64 7.18 22.46 5.62
CA GLU A 64 6.79 21.08 5.95
C GLU A 64 7.93 20.11 5.67
N LEU A 65 8.64 20.29 4.56
CA LEU A 65 9.80 19.47 4.23
C LEU A 65 10.95 19.63 5.23
N ALA A 66 11.12 20.83 5.79
CA ALA A 66 12.12 21.14 6.82
C ALA A 66 11.87 20.44 8.18
N LYS A 67 10.69 19.84 8.40
CA LYS A 67 10.38 19.05 9.61
C LYS A 67 10.94 17.64 9.58
N MET A 68 11.48 17.20 8.45
CA MET A 68 12.12 15.88 8.34
C MET A 68 13.33 15.79 9.26
N ASP A 69 13.48 14.66 9.95
CA ASP A 69 14.74 14.31 10.58
C ASP A 69 15.82 13.96 9.55
N ASP A 70 17.06 13.83 10.00
CA ASP A 70 18.22 13.55 9.14
C ASP A 70 18.08 12.23 8.38
N TRP A 71 17.41 11.23 8.96
CA TRP A 71 17.19 9.95 8.32
C TRP A 71 16.22 10.08 7.14
N ASN A 72 15.02 10.68 7.38
CA ASN A 72 14.01 10.91 6.36
C ASN A 72 14.55 11.80 5.23
N LEU A 73 15.23 12.90 5.60
CA LEU A 73 15.82 13.82 4.63
C LEU A 73 16.85 13.11 3.73
N THR A 74 17.76 12.34 4.32
CA THR A 74 18.78 11.58 3.59
C THR A 74 18.13 10.54 2.69
N HIS A 75 17.18 9.78 3.21
CA HIS A 75 16.50 8.71 2.50
C HIS A 75 15.72 9.23 1.28
N HIS A 76 14.85 10.23 1.49
CA HIS A 76 14.02 10.80 0.42
C HIS A 76 14.81 11.65 -0.59
N THR A 77 15.98 12.16 -0.20
CA THR A 77 16.92 12.78 -1.15
C THR A 77 17.55 11.73 -2.04
N LYS A 78 18.06 10.64 -1.45
CA LYS A 78 18.78 9.58 -2.15
C LYS A 78 17.90 8.84 -3.17
N ASN A 79 16.64 8.56 -2.83
CA ASN A 79 15.70 7.89 -3.74
C ASN A 79 15.02 8.83 -4.76
N GLY A 80 15.33 10.14 -4.70
CA GLY A 80 14.83 11.16 -5.62
C GLY A 80 13.39 11.63 -5.34
N LEU A 81 12.77 11.19 -4.24
CA LEU A 81 11.40 11.58 -3.90
C LEU A 81 11.29 13.09 -3.66
N LEU A 82 12.21 13.71 -2.90
CA LEU A 82 12.17 15.14 -2.65
C LEU A 82 12.27 15.99 -3.93
N LYS A 83 13.03 15.52 -4.93
CA LYS A 83 13.06 16.18 -6.23
C LYS A 83 11.66 16.13 -6.87
N ARG A 84 11.01 14.96 -6.90
CA ARG A 84 9.66 14.79 -7.46
C ARG A 84 8.61 15.61 -6.71
N VAL A 85 8.64 15.66 -5.39
CA VAL A 85 7.76 16.48 -4.55
C VAL A 85 7.83 17.95 -4.98
N ARG A 86 9.04 18.46 -5.28
CA ARG A 86 9.25 19.87 -5.66
C ARG A 86 8.93 20.18 -7.12
N SER A 87 9.21 19.22 -8.05
CA SER A 87 9.06 19.48 -9.50
C SER A 87 7.72 19.01 -10.05
N ASP A 88 7.22 17.87 -9.59
CA ASP A 88 6.08 17.15 -10.19
C ASP A 88 5.00 16.80 -9.17
N GLY A 89 5.13 17.28 -7.94
CA GLY A 89 4.18 17.00 -6.87
C GLY A 89 2.81 17.61 -7.17
N VAL A 90 1.76 16.79 -7.00
CA VAL A 90 0.38 17.24 -7.09
C VAL A 90 -0.13 17.73 -5.73
N PRO A 91 -1.17 18.58 -5.68
CA PRO A 91 -1.82 18.93 -4.43
C PRO A 91 -2.39 17.70 -3.70
N MET A 92 -2.44 17.73 -2.37
CA MET A 92 -2.98 16.65 -1.52
C MET A 92 -4.40 16.22 -1.95
N ALA A 93 -5.29 17.19 -2.16
CA ALA A 93 -6.67 16.92 -2.60
C ALA A 93 -6.75 16.26 -3.98
N GLU A 94 -5.81 16.59 -4.87
CA GLU A 94 -5.73 15.96 -6.19
C GLU A 94 -5.23 14.51 -6.07
N ALA A 95 -4.23 14.26 -5.22
CA ALA A 95 -3.75 12.90 -4.96
C ALA A 95 -4.87 12.02 -4.37
N GLU A 96 -5.65 12.54 -3.42
CA GLU A 96 -6.81 11.86 -2.86
C GLU A 96 -7.85 11.53 -3.95
N ARG A 97 -8.24 12.53 -4.74
CA ARG A 97 -9.24 12.39 -5.81
C ARG A 97 -8.84 11.33 -6.85
N VAL A 98 -7.61 11.43 -7.38
CA VAL A 98 -7.11 10.51 -8.40
C VAL A 98 -7.00 9.07 -7.86
N THR A 99 -6.58 8.91 -6.60
CA THR A 99 -6.52 7.60 -5.95
C THR A 99 -7.92 7.02 -5.75
N LEU A 100 -8.89 7.82 -5.32
CA LEU A 100 -10.28 7.40 -5.16
C LEU A 100 -10.90 6.98 -6.50
N GLU A 101 -10.71 7.73 -7.56
CA GLU A 101 -11.20 7.40 -8.90
C GLU A 101 -10.66 6.03 -9.34
N PHE A 102 -9.37 5.80 -9.21
CA PHE A 102 -8.76 4.50 -9.49
C PHE A 102 -9.40 3.37 -8.64
N LEU A 103 -9.60 3.59 -7.35
CA LEU A 103 -10.17 2.56 -6.48
C LEU A 103 -11.64 2.28 -6.81
N MET A 104 -12.44 3.28 -7.17
CA MET A 104 -13.83 3.10 -7.55
C MET A 104 -14.01 2.29 -8.84
N GLU A 105 -13.03 2.29 -9.73
CA GLU A 105 -13.03 1.43 -10.93
C GLU A 105 -12.79 -0.05 -10.60
N HIS A 106 -12.09 -0.33 -9.50
CA HIS A 106 -11.59 -1.68 -9.18
C HIS A 106 -12.18 -2.30 -7.93
N CYS A 107 -12.75 -1.52 -7.01
CA CYS A 107 -13.18 -1.94 -5.69
C CYS A 107 -14.52 -1.33 -5.31
N LEU A 108 -15.18 -1.94 -4.30
CA LEU A 108 -16.41 -1.44 -3.73
C LEU A 108 -16.12 -0.66 -2.44
N ALA A 109 -16.70 0.52 -2.29
CA ALA A 109 -16.57 1.34 -1.09
C ALA A 109 -17.07 0.59 0.15
N GLY A 110 -16.34 0.67 1.25
CA GLY A 110 -16.65 0.04 2.53
C GLY A 110 -16.39 -1.46 2.60
N VAL A 111 -15.91 -2.09 1.52
CA VAL A 111 -15.75 -3.56 1.42
C VAL A 111 -14.29 -3.98 1.48
N SER A 112 -13.44 -3.43 0.62
CA SER A 112 -12.03 -3.82 0.54
C SER A 112 -11.23 -3.31 1.73
N PRO A 113 -10.43 -4.18 2.41
CA PRO A 113 -9.56 -3.76 3.49
C PRO A 113 -8.32 -3.02 2.95
N LEU A 114 -7.78 -2.11 3.76
CA LEU A 114 -6.49 -1.49 3.52
C LEU A 114 -5.38 -2.46 3.95
N CYS A 115 -4.43 -2.75 3.05
CA CYS A 115 -3.38 -3.75 3.22
C CYS A 115 -1.98 -3.14 3.09
N GLY A 116 -1.02 -3.63 3.87
CA GLY A 116 0.39 -3.23 3.80
C GLY A 116 1.18 -3.65 5.03
N ASN A 117 2.45 -3.25 5.12
CA ASN A 117 3.26 -3.44 6.31
C ASN A 117 3.06 -2.27 7.29
N THR A 118 2.73 -2.57 8.55
CA THR A 118 2.48 -1.55 9.59
C THR A 118 1.41 -0.54 9.14
N ILE A 119 0.46 -1.01 8.37
CA ILE A 119 -0.54 -0.20 7.63
C ILE A 119 -1.40 0.69 8.55
N GLY A 120 -1.44 0.41 9.84
CA GLY A 120 -2.10 1.28 10.81
C GLY A 120 -1.47 2.68 10.89
N GLN A 121 -0.18 2.81 10.57
CA GLN A 121 0.49 4.11 10.51
C GLN A 121 -0.02 4.92 9.32
N ASP A 122 -0.08 4.33 8.13
CA ASP A 122 -0.63 4.95 6.93
C ASP A 122 -2.07 5.37 7.15
N ARG A 123 -2.89 4.50 7.75
CA ARG A 123 -4.30 4.79 8.07
C ARG A 123 -4.47 6.03 8.95
N ARG A 124 -3.55 6.31 9.90
CA ARG A 124 -3.59 7.53 10.72
C ARG A 124 -3.38 8.79 9.88
N PHE A 125 -2.46 8.75 8.92
CA PHE A 125 -2.22 9.85 7.99
C PHE A 125 -3.38 10.04 7.02
N LEU A 126 -3.92 8.96 6.44
CA LEU A 126 -5.13 9.04 5.60
C LEU A 126 -6.29 9.71 6.34
N ARG A 127 -6.58 9.29 7.56
CA ARG A 127 -7.66 9.88 8.36
C ARG A 127 -7.52 11.38 8.53
N ARG A 128 -6.30 11.90 8.60
CA ARG A 128 -6.02 13.31 8.80
C ARG A 128 -6.01 14.10 7.50
N TYR A 129 -5.39 13.59 6.46
CA TYR A 129 -5.06 14.34 5.25
C TYR A 129 -5.88 13.95 4.02
N MET A 130 -6.46 12.76 4.03
CA MET A 130 -7.27 12.19 2.94
C MET A 130 -8.50 11.47 3.51
N PRO A 131 -9.43 12.22 4.15
CA PRO A 131 -10.55 11.62 4.88
C PRO A 131 -11.53 10.87 3.98
N GLU A 132 -11.76 11.30 2.74
CA GLU A 132 -12.64 10.60 1.80
C GLU A 132 -12.04 9.26 1.39
N LEU A 133 -10.73 9.22 1.15
CA LEU A 133 -10.00 7.99 0.87
C LEU A 133 -9.98 7.06 2.09
N HIS A 134 -9.82 7.61 3.30
CA HIS A 134 -9.90 6.84 4.54
C HIS A 134 -11.26 6.14 4.70
N GLU A 135 -12.37 6.83 4.43
CA GLU A 135 -13.73 6.30 4.55
C GLU A 135 -14.08 5.30 3.44
N PHE A 136 -13.33 5.29 2.34
CA PHE A 136 -13.54 4.32 1.25
C PHE A 136 -13.23 2.88 1.70
N PHE A 137 -12.27 2.68 2.61
CA PHE A 137 -11.84 1.35 3.03
C PHE A 137 -12.79 0.75 4.08
N HIS A 138 -12.85 -0.58 4.07
CA HIS A 138 -13.39 -1.31 5.21
C HIS A 138 -12.61 -0.93 6.49
N TYR A 139 -13.28 -0.91 7.66
CA TYR A 139 -12.62 -0.52 8.93
C TYR A 139 -11.52 -1.49 9.37
N ARG A 140 -11.55 -2.75 8.91
CA ARG A 140 -10.48 -3.73 9.14
C ARG A 140 -9.34 -3.53 8.15
N SER A 141 -8.15 -3.99 8.55
CA SER A 141 -6.95 -3.94 7.72
C SER A 141 -6.29 -5.31 7.65
N VAL A 142 -5.49 -5.53 6.61
CA VAL A 142 -4.57 -6.67 6.53
C VAL A 142 -3.16 -6.12 6.73
N ASP A 143 -2.62 -6.32 7.95
CA ASP A 143 -1.27 -5.87 8.32
C ASP A 143 -0.29 -7.03 8.22
N VAL A 144 0.56 -7.00 7.19
CA VAL A 144 1.57 -8.04 6.95
C VAL A 144 2.60 -8.08 8.07
N THR A 145 2.90 -6.95 8.71
CA THR A 145 3.81 -6.90 9.87
C THR A 145 3.26 -7.73 11.03
N SER A 146 1.94 -7.74 11.25
CA SER A 146 1.33 -8.58 12.29
C SER A 146 1.52 -10.06 12.00
N VAL A 147 1.35 -10.49 10.73
CA VAL A 147 1.63 -11.87 10.29
C VAL A 147 3.10 -12.21 10.51
N LYS A 148 3.99 -11.34 10.10
CA LYS A 148 5.45 -11.49 10.28
C LYS A 148 5.85 -11.66 11.76
N GLU A 149 5.28 -10.84 12.63
CA GLU A 149 5.59 -10.91 14.07
C GLU A 149 5.10 -12.21 14.72
N ILE A 150 3.96 -12.75 14.28
CA ILE A 150 3.46 -14.06 14.70
C ILE A 150 4.32 -15.19 14.11
N ALA A 151 4.63 -15.11 12.80
CA ALA A 151 5.46 -16.10 12.12
C ALA A 151 6.83 -16.28 12.81
N LYS A 152 7.52 -15.18 13.18
CA LYS A 152 8.80 -15.23 13.90
C LYS A 152 8.71 -15.98 15.22
N ARG A 153 7.59 -15.91 15.93
CA ARG A 153 7.40 -16.50 17.27
C ARG A 153 6.95 -17.95 17.20
N TRP A 154 6.02 -18.26 16.31
CA TRP A 154 5.40 -19.57 16.25
C TRP A 154 6.10 -20.52 15.27
N TYR A 155 6.75 -19.95 14.25
CA TYR A 155 7.43 -20.71 13.18
C TYR A 155 8.90 -20.28 13.00
N PRO A 156 9.75 -20.34 14.07
CA PRO A 156 11.13 -19.82 14.02
C PRO A 156 12.03 -20.55 13.01
N LYS A 157 11.62 -21.75 12.57
CA LYS A 157 12.33 -22.55 11.57
C LYS A 157 11.84 -22.33 10.13
N ALA A 158 10.76 -21.57 9.94
CA ALA A 158 10.28 -21.26 8.59
C ALA A 158 11.30 -20.43 7.80
N PRO A 159 11.35 -20.55 6.48
CA PRO A 159 12.22 -19.74 5.63
C PRO A 159 11.96 -18.25 5.89
N ARG A 160 13.04 -17.46 5.96
CA ARG A 160 12.93 -16.01 6.12
C ARG A 160 12.69 -15.36 4.77
N PHE A 161 11.74 -14.42 4.72
CA PHE A 161 11.56 -13.56 3.57
C PHE A 161 12.63 -12.46 3.58
N SER A 162 13.29 -12.25 2.44
CA SER A 162 14.18 -11.11 2.21
C SER A 162 13.49 -10.15 1.26
N LYS A 163 13.06 -9.01 1.77
CA LYS A 163 12.42 -7.98 0.95
C LYS A 163 13.42 -7.45 -0.08
N PRO A 164 13.05 -7.35 -1.37
CA PRO A 164 13.89 -6.68 -2.37
C PRO A 164 14.19 -5.24 -1.91
N SER A 165 15.40 -4.77 -2.20
CA SER A 165 15.79 -3.40 -1.90
C SER A 165 15.13 -2.45 -2.92
N GLY A 166 13.94 -2.01 -2.64
CA GLY A 166 13.25 -0.90 -3.31
C GLY A 166 12.98 0.17 -2.27
N HIS A 167 12.98 1.42 -2.66
CA HIS A 167 12.71 2.55 -1.77
C HIS A 167 11.77 3.53 -2.47
N ARG A 168 10.81 2.99 -3.21
CA ARG A 168 9.68 3.70 -3.79
C ARG A 168 8.40 3.02 -3.30
N ALA A 169 7.39 3.80 -3.02
CA ALA A 169 6.13 3.29 -2.48
C ALA A 169 5.57 2.09 -3.28
N LEU A 170 5.58 2.10 -4.62
CA LEU A 170 5.16 0.94 -5.42
C LEU A 170 5.99 -0.32 -5.21
N ASP A 171 7.33 -0.18 -5.09
CA ASP A 171 8.21 -1.33 -4.87
C ASP A 171 8.02 -1.88 -3.46
N ASP A 172 7.76 -1.00 -2.49
CA ASP A 172 7.44 -1.39 -1.11
C ASP A 172 6.11 -2.13 -1.02
N ILE A 173 5.09 -1.72 -1.79
CA ILE A 173 3.82 -2.45 -1.93
C ILE A 173 4.05 -3.84 -2.52
N ARG A 174 4.77 -3.95 -3.64
CA ARG A 174 5.09 -5.25 -4.26
C ARG A 174 5.84 -6.16 -3.29
N GLY A 175 6.79 -5.60 -2.54
CA GLY A 175 7.49 -6.32 -1.48
C GLY A 175 6.55 -6.82 -0.37
N SER A 176 5.56 -6.04 0.01
CA SER A 176 4.55 -6.43 1.01
C SER A 176 3.64 -7.55 0.52
N ILE A 177 3.21 -7.51 -0.75
CA ILE A 177 2.43 -8.58 -1.40
C ILE A 177 3.26 -9.87 -1.45
N GLN A 178 4.52 -9.79 -1.86
CA GLN A 178 5.43 -10.94 -1.91
C GLN A 178 5.70 -11.52 -0.53
N GLU A 179 5.84 -10.68 0.49
CA GLU A 179 6.03 -11.12 1.89
C GLU A 179 4.80 -11.88 2.38
N LEU A 180 3.58 -11.40 2.11
CA LEU A 180 2.36 -12.11 2.47
C LEU A 180 2.21 -13.42 1.68
N SER A 181 2.55 -13.43 0.40
CA SER A 181 2.57 -14.65 -0.43
C SER A 181 3.55 -15.69 0.13
N HIS A 182 4.74 -15.25 0.56
CA HIS A 182 5.71 -16.12 1.21
C HIS A 182 5.16 -16.73 2.50
N PHE A 183 4.47 -15.96 3.34
CA PHE A 183 3.84 -16.51 4.54
C PHE A 183 2.70 -17.47 4.20
N ARG A 184 1.92 -17.18 3.18
CA ARG A 184 0.86 -18.08 2.70
C ARG A 184 1.43 -19.44 2.31
N GLU A 185 2.53 -19.48 1.60
CA GLU A 185 3.17 -20.73 1.15
C GLU A 185 3.83 -21.53 2.29
N HIS A 186 4.46 -20.86 3.25
CA HIS A 186 5.33 -21.52 4.23
C HIS A 186 4.75 -21.63 5.65
N ILE A 187 3.71 -20.87 5.96
CA ILE A 187 3.15 -20.77 7.32
C ILE A 187 1.70 -21.25 7.37
N PHE A 188 0.86 -20.78 6.42
CA PHE A 188 -0.55 -21.18 6.41
C PHE A 188 -0.70 -22.56 5.77
N ARG A 189 -1.59 -23.39 6.34
CA ARG A 189 -1.91 -24.69 5.80
C ARG A 189 -2.93 -24.56 4.68
N ASP A 190 -2.71 -25.25 3.57
CA ASP A 190 -3.76 -25.46 2.56
C ASP A 190 -4.91 -26.25 3.19
N GLN A 191 -6.13 -25.83 2.90
CA GLN A 191 -7.35 -26.56 3.30
C GLN A 191 -7.78 -27.51 2.21
#